data_4ca981c40ba6fa991b7ef548e01c46cb
#
_entry.id   4ca981c40ba6fa991b7ef548e01c46cb
#
_cell.length_a   1.000
_cell.length_b   1.000
_cell.length_c   1.000
_cell.angle_alpha   90.00
_cell.angle_beta   90.00
_cell.angle_gamma   90.00
#
_symmetry.space_group_name_H-M   'P 1'
#
loop_
_entity.id
_entity.type
_entity.pdbx_description
1 polymer ?
#
loop_
_entity_poly.entity_id
_entity_poly.type
_entity_poly.pdbx_seq_one_letter_code
_entity_poly.pdbx_strand_id
1 'polypeptide(L)'
;SNDGPWYYEMQELGYNYRITDFQCSLGLTQLKKLNKFLKKRREIAKIYNNEFRGDDRFVIPKTSKNINHSYHLYPLLVKFEKLKIKKKELFKKMAKKKINLQVHYIPIHLQPFYKKKYNYKLGDFPIAEKFYYQEISLPIYYSLKKLEVYKIAKYLKEYCN
;
A
#
# COMPACT_ATOMS: atom_id res chain seq x y z
N SER A 1 -16.72 45.88 8.09
CA SER A 1 -17.99 46.33 7.49
C SER A 1 -18.41 45.31 6.46
N ASN A 2 -19.64 44.87 6.49
CA ASN A 2 -20.21 43.95 5.52
C ASN A 2 -21.05 44.81 4.54
N ASP A 3 -20.54 45.00 3.33
CA ASP A 3 -21.15 45.86 2.33
C ASP A 3 -22.37 45.22 1.62
N GLY A 4 -22.68 43.96 1.92
CA GLY A 4 -23.84 43.24 1.38
C GLY A 4 -23.61 41.76 1.16
N PRO A 5 -24.60 41.02 0.57
CA PRO A 5 -24.52 39.58 0.41
C PRO A 5 -23.38 39.09 -0.54
N TRP A 6 -22.82 39.97 -1.32
CA TRP A 6 -21.72 39.71 -2.23
C TRP A 6 -20.34 39.94 -1.59
N TYR A 7 -20.28 40.51 -0.35
CA TYR A 7 -19.04 40.89 0.29
C TYR A 7 -18.23 39.65 0.75
N TYR A 8 -16.99 39.55 0.30
CA TYR A 8 -15.99 38.62 0.78
C TYR A 8 -14.59 39.20 0.55
N GLU A 9 -13.65 38.82 1.39
CA GLU A 9 -12.29 39.28 1.34
C GLU A 9 -11.30 38.12 1.33
N MET A 10 -10.17 38.28 0.66
CA MET A 10 -9.03 37.40 0.81
C MET A 10 -8.29 37.76 2.10
N GLN A 11 -8.28 36.84 3.08
CA GLN A 11 -7.59 37.03 4.36
C GLN A 11 -6.13 36.56 4.29
N GLU A 12 -5.84 35.55 3.49
CA GLU A 12 -4.51 34.96 3.30
C GLU A 12 -4.28 34.60 1.85
N LEU A 13 -3.01 34.54 1.43
CA LEU A 13 -2.65 34.11 0.10
C LEU A 13 -2.86 32.61 -0.04
N GLY A 14 -3.79 32.21 -0.88
CA GLY A 14 -4.13 30.81 -1.15
C GLY A 14 -4.19 30.48 -2.63
N TYR A 15 -4.34 29.20 -2.92
CA TYR A 15 -4.55 28.71 -4.28
C TYR A 15 -6.04 28.65 -4.64
N ASN A 16 -6.34 28.71 -5.93
CA ASN A 16 -7.72 28.59 -6.42
C ASN A 16 -8.10 27.09 -6.59
N TYR A 17 -8.27 26.38 -5.48
CA TYR A 17 -8.61 24.96 -5.45
C TYR A 17 -10.13 24.73 -5.48
N ARG A 18 -10.76 25.01 -6.61
CA ARG A 18 -12.19 24.78 -6.79
C ARG A 18 -12.44 23.42 -7.43
N ILE A 19 -13.13 22.55 -6.72
CA ILE A 19 -13.61 21.29 -7.28
C ILE A 19 -14.79 21.56 -8.22
N THR A 20 -14.80 20.94 -9.40
CA THR A 20 -15.88 21.09 -10.37
C THR A 20 -17.07 20.19 -10.03
N ASP A 21 -18.27 20.52 -10.53
CA ASP A 21 -19.48 19.71 -10.32
C ASP A 21 -19.33 18.30 -10.90
N PHE A 22 -18.61 18.16 -12.00
CA PHE A 22 -18.27 16.85 -12.58
C PHE A 22 -17.42 16.01 -11.63
N GLN A 23 -16.41 16.58 -11.02
CA GLN A 23 -15.57 15.91 -10.01
C GLN A 23 -16.38 15.57 -8.74
N CYS A 24 -17.26 16.47 -8.30
CA CYS A 24 -18.15 16.23 -7.17
C CYS A 24 -19.12 15.09 -7.45
N SER A 25 -19.73 15.04 -8.63
CA SER A 25 -20.65 13.97 -9.04
C SER A 25 -19.95 12.60 -9.05
N LEU A 26 -18.72 12.53 -9.60
CA LEU A 26 -17.90 11.33 -9.55
C LEU A 26 -17.58 10.93 -8.11
N GLY A 27 -17.16 11.87 -7.27
CA GLY A 27 -16.87 11.66 -5.86
C GLY A 27 -18.06 11.09 -5.09
N LEU A 28 -19.26 11.65 -5.27
CA LEU A 28 -20.49 11.17 -4.64
C LEU A 28 -20.82 9.73 -5.04
N THR A 29 -20.65 9.37 -6.31
CA THR A 29 -20.91 8.01 -6.79
C THR A 29 -19.90 7.00 -6.22
N GLN A 30 -18.63 7.38 -6.06
CA GLN A 30 -17.61 6.56 -5.41
C GLN A 30 -17.86 6.40 -3.91
N LEU A 31 -18.25 7.49 -3.23
CA LEU A 31 -18.54 7.48 -1.79
C LEU A 31 -19.68 6.51 -1.45
N LYS A 32 -20.73 6.45 -2.26
CA LYS A 32 -21.82 5.46 -2.12
C LYS A 32 -21.33 4.01 -2.15
N LYS A 33 -20.21 3.72 -2.83
CA LYS A 33 -19.62 2.38 -2.95
C LYS A 33 -18.58 2.07 -1.87
N LEU A 34 -18.17 3.05 -1.08
CA LEU A 34 -17.03 2.96 -0.16
C LEU A 34 -17.15 1.76 0.79
N ASN A 35 -18.27 1.60 1.48
CA ASN A 35 -18.48 0.52 2.44
C ASN A 35 -18.34 -0.87 1.80
N LYS A 36 -18.83 -1.04 0.58
CA LYS A 36 -18.70 -2.28 -0.21
C LYS A 36 -17.23 -2.56 -0.55
N PHE A 37 -16.47 -1.52 -0.93
CA PHE A 37 -15.04 -1.66 -1.22
C PHE A 37 -14.22 -2.00 0.02
N LEU A 38 -14.49 -1.35 1.14
CA LEU A 38 -13.81 -1.62 2.41
C LEU A 38 -14.07 -3.05 2.91
N LYS A 39 -15.33 -3.51 2.86
CA LYS A 39 -15.69 -4.88 3.22
C LYS A 39 -14.88 -5.88 2.39
N LYS A 40 -14.83 -5.71 1.07
CA LYS A 40 -14.10 -6.60 0.17
C LYS A 40 -12.59 -6.62 0.44
N ARG A 41 -11.97 -5.44 0.67
CA ARG A 41 -10.55 -5.36 1.02
C ARG A 41 -10.24 -6.09 2.33
N ARG A 42 -11.09 -5.97 3.34
CA ARG A 42 -10.95 -6.68 4.61
C ARG A 42 -11.09 -8.20 4.46
N GLU A 43 -12.01 -8.67 3.61
CA GLU A 43 -12.14 -10.10 3.28
C GLU A 43 -10.86 -10.64 2.64
N ILE A 44 -10.28 -9.92 1.67
CA ILE A 44 -9.02 -10.30 1.01
C ILE A 44 -7.87 -10.34 2.03
N ALA A 45 -7.74 -9.29 2.84
CA ALA A 45 -6.71 -9.22 3.88
C ALA A 45 -6.82 -10.37 4.89
N LYS A 46 -8.05 -10.76 5.27
CA LYS A 46 -8.30 -11.91 6.15
C LYS A 46 -7.80 -13.22 5.51
N ILE A 47 -7.99 -13.41 4.20
CA ILE A 47 -7.48 -14.59 3.50
C ILE A 47 -5.95 -14.59 3.54
N TYR A 48 -5.30 -13.50 3.16
CA TYR A 48 -3.84 -13.39 3.23
C TYR A 48 -3.30 -13.63 4.65
N ASN A 49 -3.93 -13.04 5.67
CA ASN A 49 -3.54 -13.26 7.05
C ASN A 49 -3.61 -14.75 7.44
N ASN A 50 -4.65 -15.46 7.02
CA ASN A 50 -4.78 -16.88 7.30
C ASN A 50 -3.74 -17.73 6.56
N GLU A 51 -3.45 -17.37 5.29
CA GLU A 51 -2.50 -18.10 4.46
C GLU A 51 -1.04 -17.97 4.93
N PHE A 52 -0.68 -16.80 5.51
CA PHE A 52 0.69 -16.55 5.95
C PHE A 52 0.90 -16.66 7.46
N ARG A 53 -0.16 -16.84 8.25
CA ARG A 53 -0.07 -16.99 9.69
C ARG A 53 0.69 -18.26 10.07
N GLY A 54 1.66 -18.12 10.99
CA GLY A 54 2.47 -19.24 11.47
C GLY A 54 3.62 -19.65 10.54
N ASP A 55 3.72 -19.07 9.37
CA ASP A 55 4.86 -19.27 8.48
C ASP A 55 5.97 -18.26 8.82
N ASP A 56 7.09 -18.75 9.33
CA ASP A 56 8.17 -17.92 9.87
C ASP A 56 8.92 -17.12 8.81
N ARG A 57 8.74 -17.45 7.51
CA ARG A 57 9.29 -16.74 6.36
C ARG A 57 8.61 -15.39 6.14
N PHE A 58 7.39 -15.21 6.65
CA PHE A 58 6.55 -14.06 6.40
C PHE A 58 6.14 -13.33 7.68
N VAL A 59 6.02 -12.00 7.59
CA VAL A 59 5.41 -11.21 8.67
C VAL A 59 4.21 -10.47 8.11
N ILE A 60 3.03 -10.81 8.62
CA ILE A 60 1.76 -10.18 8.23
C ILE A 60 1.62 -8.79 8.87
N PRO A 61 0.88 -7.86 8.22
CA PRO A 61 0.61 -6.53 8.80
C PRO A 61 -0.13 -6.67 10.13
N LYS A 62 0.40 -6.06 11.18
CA LYS A 62 -0.28 -5.97 12.48
C LYS A 62 -1.26 -4.80 12.48
N THR A 63 -2.48 -5.05 12.92
CA THR A 63 -3.49 -4.01 13.15
C THR A 63 -3.92 -4.02 14.60
N SER A 64 -4.10 -2.86 15.20
CA SER A 64 -4.65 -2.74 16.54
C SER A 64 -6.12 -3.15 16.57
N LYS A 65 -6.59 -3.72 17.68
CA LYS A 65 -7.98 -4.19 17.85
C LYS A 65 -9.01 -3.06 17.67
N ASN A 66 -8.64 -1.84 18.00
CA ASN A 66 -9.53 -0.67 17.97
C ASN A 66 -9.51 0.08 16.63
N ILE A 67 -8.79 -0.43 15.62
CA ILE A 67 -8.67 0.19 14.31
C ILE A 67 -9.49 -0.58 13.28
N ASN A 68 -10.38 0.14 12.60
CA ASN A 68 -11.11 -0.40 11.47
C ASN A 68 -10.31 -0.16 10.17
N HIS A 69 -9.27 -0.94 9.94
CA HIS A 69 -8.29 -0.74 8.87
C HIS A 69 -8.94 -0.90 7.48
N SER A 70 -8.61 0.01 6.56
CA SER A 70 -9.14 0.02 5.18
C SER A 70 -8.41 -0.93 4.23
N TYR A 71 -7.19 -1.37 4.56
CA TYR A 71 -6.32 -2.18 3.70
C TYR A 71 -6.18 -1.60 2.28
N HIS A 72 -5.83 -0.31 2.22
CA HIS A 72 -5.45 0.31 0.94
C HIS A 72 -4.30 -0.45 0.29
N LEU A 73 -3.31 -0.84 1.08
CA LEU A 73 -2.22 -1.73 0.73
C LEU A 73 -2.23 -2.96 1.66
N TYR A 74 -1.65 -4.06 1.20
CA TYR A 74 -1.34 -5.21 2.01
C TYR A 74 0.18 -5.47 1.95
N PRO A 75 0.98 -4.80 2.80
CA PRO A 75 2.42 -4.99 2.86
C PRO A 75 2.76 -6.27 3.62
N LEU A 76 3.26 -7.27 2.90
CA LEU A 76 3.80 -8.50 3.47
C LEU A 76 5.33 -8.36 3.58
N LEU A 77 5.91 -8.63 4.74
CA LEU A 77 7.34 -8.71 4.87
C LEU A 77 7.81 -10.14 4.62
N VAL A 78 8.75 -10.29 3.72
CA VAL A 78 9.40 -11.57 3.37
C VAL A 78 10.81 -11.55 3.90
N LYS A 79 11.18 -12.53 4.73
CA LYS A 79 12.51 -12.62 5.32
C LYS A 79 13.51 -13.20 4.31
N PHE A 80 13.81 -12.43 3.27
CA PHE A 80 14.71 -12.84 2.17
C PHE A 80 16.09 -13.30 2.66
N GLU A 81 16.52 -12.85 3.82
CA GLU A 81 17.75 -13.30 4.48
C GLU A 81 17.75 -14.78 4.87
N LYS A 82 16.57 -15.38 4.97
CA LYS A 82 16.39 -16.81 5.27
C LYS A 82 16.11 -17.67 4.02
N LEU A 83 15.99 -17.05 2.85
CA LEU A 83 15.54 -17.72 1.64
C LEU A 83 16.65 -17.81 0.60
N LYS A 84 16.58 -18.84 -0.25
CA LYS A 84 17.47 -18.96 -1.41
C LYS A 84 17.13 -17.97 -2.53
N ILE A 85 15.88 -17.52 -2.58
CA ILE A 85 15.41 -16.57 -3.59
C ILE A 85 15.65 -15.13 -3.16
N LYS A 86 16.08 -14.28 -4.09
CA LYS A 86 16.18 -12.83 -3.89
C LYS A 86 14.89 -12.12 -4.30
N LYS A 87 14.61 -10.97 -3.68
CA LYS A 87 13.42 -10.13 -3.96
C LYS A 87 13.21 -9.91 -5.46
N LYS A 88 14.25 -9.48 -6.19
CA LYS A 88 14.18 -9.24 -7.65
C LYS A 88 13.76 -10.49 -8.44
N GLU A 89 14.20 -11.66 -8.03
CA GLU A 89 13.84 -12.91 -8.68
C GLU A 89 12.41 -13.32 -8.38
N LEU A 90 11.96 -13.16 -7.14
CA LEU A 90 10.56 -13.38 -6.75
C LEU A 90 9.60 -12.52 -7.61
N PHE A 91 9.91 -11.24 -7.77
CA PHE A 91 9.13 -10.34 -8.65
C PHE A 91 9.03 -10.86 -10.08
N LYS A 92 10.16 -11.34 -10.65
CA LYS A 92 10.18 -11.92 -12.00
C LYS A 92 9.32 -13.19 -12.10
N LYS A 93 9.42 -14.10 -11.11
CA LYS A 93 8.62 -15.34 -11.09
C LYS A 93 7.13 -15.05 -10.97
N MET A 94 6.74 -14.12 -10.10
CA MET A 94 5.34 -13.70 -9.92
C MET A 94 4.78 -13.01 -11.18
N ALA A 95 5.55 -12.14 -11.82
CA ALA A 95 5.17 -11.49 -13.06
C ALA A 95 4.90 -12.49 -14.21
N LYS A 96 5.69 -13.58 -14.31
CA LYS A 96 5.43 -14.67 -15.27
C LYS A 96 4.07 -15.35 -15.02
N LYS A 97 3.55 -15.31 -13.80
CA LYS A 97 2.19 -15.77 -13.45
C LYS A 97 1.12 -14.68 -13.59
N LYS A 98 1.47 -13.54 -14.21
CA LYS A 98 0.61 -12.34 -14.36
C LYS A 98 0.19 -11.76 -12.99
N ILE A 99 1.02 -11.91 -11.98
CA ILE A 99 0.83 -11.34 -10.64
C ILE A 99 1.85 -10.23 -10.44
N ASN A 100 1.39 -8.99 -10.44
CA ASN A 100 2.24 -7.80 -10.27
C ASN A 100 2.33 -7.45 -8.78
N LEU A 101 3.51 -7.66 -8.22
CA LEU A 101 3.86 -7.18 -6.88
C LEU A 101 4.33 -5.73 -6.97
N GLN A 102 4.22 -5.00 -5.87
CA GLN A 102 4.72 -3.62 -5.73
C GLN A 102 5.57 -3.50 -4.46
N VAL A 103 6.26 -2.38 -4.33
CA VAL A 103 7.01 -2.02 -3.11
C VAL A 103 6.62 -0.60 -2.72
N HIS A 104 6.23 -0.38 -1.46
CA HIS A 104 5.79 0.92 -0.96
C HIS A 104 6.57 1.33 0.31
N TYR A 105 7.67 2.06 0.18
CA TYR A 105 8.39 2.58 -1.00
C TYR A 105 9.90 2.54 -0.76
N ILE A 106 10.72 2.97 -1.73
CA ILE A 106 12.12 3.28 -1.47
C ILE A 106 12.16 4.32 -0.34
N PRO A 107 12.93 4.11 0.74
CA PRO A 107 13.01 5.05 1.85
C PRO A 107 13.38 6.47 1.40
N ILE A 108 12.72 7.46 1.98
CA ILE A 108 12.86 8.86 1.56
C ILE A 108 14.32 9.31 1.57
N HIS A 109 15.09 8.95 2.61
CA HIS A 109 16.51 9.30 2.73
C HIS A 109 17.38 8.71 1.61
N LEU A 110 16.94 7.63 0.95
CA LEU A 110 17.64 7.02 -0.18
C LEU A 110 17.24 7.61 -1.54
N GLN A 111 16.26 8.50 -1.59
CA GLN A 111 15.88 9.19 -2.82
C GLN A 111 16.96 10.20 -3.24
N PRO A 112 17.28 10.32 -4.54
CA PRO A 112 18.40 11.18 -5.01
C PRO A 112 18.35 12.61 -4.50
N PHE A 113 17.17 13.23 -4.47
CA PHE A 113 16.98 14.58 -3.97
C PHE A 113 17.43 14.72 -2.50
N TYR A 114 16.94 13.83 -1.62
CA TYR A 114 17.26 13.90 -0.20
C TYR A 114 18.69 13.49 0.11
N LYS A 115 19.22 12.50 -0.61
CA LYS A 115 20.66 12.15 -0.52
C LYS A 115 21.55 13.35 -0.84
N LYS A 116 21.24 14.06 -1.93
CA LYS A 116 22.00 15.26 -2.32
C LYS A 116 21.84 16.41 -1.34
N LYS A 117 20.61 16.67 -0.86
CA LYS A 117 20.30 17.82 0.01
C LYS A 117 20.82 17.65 1.43
N TYR A 118 20.77 16.44 1.99
CA TYR A 118 21.06 16.18 3.40
C TYR A 118 22.24 15.22 3.61
N ASN A 119 22.90 14.81 2.55
CA ASN A 119 24.03 13.86 2.59
C ASN A 119 23.71 12.51 3.23
N TYR A 120 22.46 12.07 3.13
CA TYR A 120 22.03 10.77 3.64
C TYR A 120 22.64 9.60 2.85
N LYS A 121 22.92 8.52 3.57
CA LYS A 121 23.48 7.28 3.00
C LYS A 121 22.76 6.05 3.53
N LEU A 122 23.06 4.92 2.92
CA LEU A 122 22.60 3.63 3.41
C LEU A 122 23.19 3.37 4.82
N GLY A 123 22.34 2.92 5.75
CA GLY A 123 22.68 2.69 7.15
C GLY A 123 22.18 3.79 8.09
N ASP A 124 21.81 4.96 7.60
CA ASP A 124 21.33 6.07 8.45
C ASP A 124 19.96 5.77 9.08
N PHE A 125 19.12 4.97 8.42
CA PHE A 125 17.79 4.59 8.91
C PHE A 125 17.54 3.08 8.78
N PRO A 126 18.21 2.25 9.58
CA PRO A 126 18.26 0.78 9.38
C PRO A 126 16.89 0.12 9.47
N ILE A 127 15.95 0.64 10.27
CA ILE A 127 14.58 0.09 10.37
C ILE A 127 13.81 0.30 9.07
N ALA A 128 13.85 1.51 8.48
CA ALA A 128 13.19 1.82 7.22
C ALA A 128 13.82 1.03 6.06
N GLU A 129 15.13 0.88 6.06
CA GLU A 129 15.88 0.11 5.07
C GLU A 129 15.56 -1.38 5.14
N LYS A 130 15.50 -1.95 6.35
CA LYS A 130 15.08 -3.34 6.57
C LYS A 130 13.65 -3.57 6.11
N PHE A 131 12.73 -2.64 6.42
CA PHE A 131 11.36 -2.70 5.94
C PHE A 131 11.32 -2.71 4.41
N TYR A 132 12.01 -1.78 3.75
CA TYR A 132 12.09 -1.72 2.29
C TYR A 132 12.68 -3.00 1.68
N TYR A 133 13.71 -3.57 2.29
CA TYR A 133 14.31 -4.82 1.84
C TYR A 133 13.33 -5.99 1.88
N GLN A 134 12.53 -6.10 2.93
CA GLN A 134 11.61 -7.21 3.16
C GLN A 134 10.21 -7.01 2.56
N GLU A 135 9.75 -5.75 2.42
CA GLU A 135 8.37 -5.44 2.04
C GLU A 135 8.07 -5.80 0.58
N ILE A 136 6.95 -6.49 0.39
CA ILE A 136 6.26 -6.65 -0.88
C ILE A 136 4.77 -6.34 -0.68
N SER A 137 4.19 -5.51 -1.52
CA SER A 137 2.75 -5.23 -1.48
C SER A 137 2.00 -6.18 -2.39
N LEU A 138 1.09 -6.96 -1.80
CA LEU A 138 0.26 -7.92 -2.51
C LEU A 138 -0.94 -7.25 -3.17
N PRO A 139 -1.43 -7.80 -4.31
CA PRO A 139 -2.63 -7.29 -4.96
C PRO A 139 -3.83 -7.29 -4.00
N ILE A 140 -4.46 -6.13 -3.85
CA ILE A 140 -5.67 -5.96 -3.05
C ILE A 140 -6.57 -4.89 -3.69
N TYR A 141 -7.66 -5.32 -4.33
CA TYR A 141 -8.63 -4.46 -5.01
C TYR A 141 -10.01 -5.11 -5.07
N TYR A 142 -11.03 -4.31 -5.34
CA TYR A 142 -12.42 -4.74 -5.22
C TYR A 142 -12.79 -5.96 -6.08
N SER A 143 -12.35 -6.02 -7.34
CA SER A 143 -12.69 -7.10 -8.29
C SER A 143 -11.83 -8.36 -8.13
N LEU A 144 -10.83 -8.38 -7.24
CA LEU A 144 -9.97 -9.54 -7.01
C LEU A 144 -10.79 -10.70 -6.42
N LYS A 145 -10.84 -11.84 -7.14
CA LYS A 145 -11.59 -13.02 -6.71
C LYS A 145 -10.86 -13.80 -5.62
N LYS A 146 -11.59 -14.44 -4.72
CA LYS A 146 -10.99 -15.23 -3.63
C LYS A 146 -10.01 -16.30 -4.14
N LEU A 147 -10.36 -16.98 -5.23
CA LEU A 147 -9.49 -17.99 -5.84
C LEU A 147 -8.15 -17.42 -6.30
N GLU A 148 -8.15 -16.18 -6.81
CA GLU A 148 -6.92 -15.48 -7.21
C GLU A 148 -6.05 -15.13 -6.00
N VAL A 149 -6.67 -14.74 -4.87
CA VAL A 149 -5.97 -14.47 -3.61
C VAL A 149 -5.24 -15.73 -3.12
N TYR A 150 -5.92 -16.88 -3.13
CA TYR A 150 -5.31 -18.18 -2.76
C TYR A 150 -4.18 -18.57 -3.72
N LYS A 151 -4.34 -18.35 -5.03
CA LYS A 151 -3.27 -18.61 -6.01
C LYS A 151 -2.04 -17.73 -5.77
N ILE A 152 -2.25 -16.44 -5.44
CA ILE A 152 -1.14 -15.53 -5.10
C ILE A 152 -0.38 -16.05 -3.89
N ALA A 153 -1.08 -16.37 -2.81
CA ALA A 153 -0.47 -16.90 -1.60
C ALA A 153 0.27 -18.22 -1.85
N LYS A 154 -0.33 -19.14 -2.61
CA LYS A 154 0.28 -20.41 -2.99
C LYS A 154 1.60 -20.21 -3.73
N TYR A 155 1.64 -19.41 -4.80
CA TYR A 155 2.86 -19.17 -5.56
C TYR A 155 3.95 -18.48 -4.73
N LEU A 156 3.58 -17.55 -3.84
CA LEU A 156 4.55 -16.94 -2.94
C LEU A 156 5.20 -17.98 -2.02
N LYS A 157 4.40 -18.86 -1.40
CA LYS A 157 4.91 -19.93 -0.55
C LYS A 157 5.80 -20.91 -1.31
N GLU A 158 5.42 -21.27 -2.53
CA GLU A 158 6.19 -22.16 -3.40
C GLU A 158 7.55 -21.56 -3.82
N TYR A 159 7.59 -20.27 -4.16
CA TYR A 159 8.82 -19.61 -4.62
C TYR A 159 9.74 -19.19 -3.48
N CYS A 160 9.21 -19.07 -2.28
CA CYS A 160 9.97 -18.76 -1.07
C CYS A 160 10.43 -20.01 -0.28
N ASN A 161 10.45 -21.17 -0.91
CA ASN A 161 11.02 -22.40 -0.35
C ASN A 161 12.54 -22.47 -0.54
#